data_cc5463d0b7eb79670b2e0762dbf979d7
#
_entry.id   cc5463d0b7eb79670b2e0762dbf979d7
#
_cell.length_a   1.000
_cell.length_b   1.000
_cell.length_c   1.000
_cell.angle_alpha   90.00
_cell.angle_beta   90.00
_cell.angle_gamma   90.00
#
_symmetry.space_group_name_H-M   'P 1'
#
loop_
_entity.id
_entity.type
_entity.pdbx_description
1 polymer ?
#
loop_
_entity_poly.entity_id
_entity_poly.type
_entity_poly.pdbx_seq_one_letter_code
_entity_poly.pdbx_strand_id
1 'polypeptide(L)' 'MDYSIVWVRGHVEVYDHAGRFCFSADNEREALAELEQAA' A
#
# COMPACT_ATOMS: atom_id res chain seq x y z
N MET A 1 -8.16 8.69 4.40
CA MET A 1 -6.76 8.25 4.50
C MET A 1 -6.09 8.43 3.17
N ASP A 2 -4.90 9.01 3.19
CA ASP A 2 -4.26 9.43 1.96
C ASP A 2 -3.07 8.56 1.65
N TYR A 3 -3.37 7.35 1.22
CA TYR A 3 -2.34 6.43 0.78
C TYR A 3 -2.43 6.24 -0.71
N SER A 4 -1.31 5.94 -1.33
CA SER A 4 -1.24 5.63 -2.75
C SER A 4 -0.78 4.19 -2.92
N ILE A 5 -1.45 3.46 -3.79
CA ILE A 5 -1.08 2.08 -4.10
C ILE A 5 -0.58 2.06 -5.54
N VAL A 6 0.63 1.55 -5.72
CA VAL A 6 1.30 1.55 -7.01
C VAL A 6 1.61 0.11 -7.40
N TRP A 7 1.24 -0.28 -8.63
CA TRP A 7 1.60 -1.59 -9.17
C TRP A 7 3.05 -1.59 -9.59
N VAL A 8 3.79 -2.53 -9.03
CA VAL A 8 5.15 -2.81 -9.47
C VAL A 8 5.15 -4.27 -9.85
N ARG A 9 6.02 -4.69 -10.74
CA ARG A 9 6.01 -6.05 -11.25
C ARG A 9 5.75 -7.07 -10.14
N GLY A 10 4.62 -7.76 -10.26
CA GLY A 10 4.29 -8.87 -9.39
C GLY A 10 3.85 -8.51 -7.98
N HIS A 11 3.77 -7.22 -7.64
CA HIS A 11 3.32 -6.83 -6.31
C HIS A 11 2.84 -5.38 -6.34
N VAL A 12 2.33 -4.92 -5.19
CA VAL A 12 1.95 -3.51 -5.05
C VAL A 12 2.80 -2.88 -3.95
N GLU A 13 3.03 -1.59 -4.07
CA GLU A 13 3.72 -0.81 -3.05
C GLU A 13 2.79 0.28 -2.56
N VAL A 14 2.82 0.51 -1.25
CA VAL A 14 1.95 1.50 -0.64
C VAL A 14 2.79 2.65 -0.12
N TYR A 15 2.37 3.87 -0.46
CA TYR A 15 3.05 5.09 -0.06
C TYR A 15 2.09 5.97 0.72
N ASP A 16 2.62 6.77 1.65
CA ASP A 16 1.78 7.67 2.42
C ASP A 16 1.54 8.97 1.63
N HIS A 17 0.82 9.90 2.26
CA HIS A 17 0.47 11.16 1.60
C HIS A 17 1.69 12.04 1.32
N ALA A 18 2.79 11.79 1.99
CA ALA A 18 4.03 12.52 1.75
C ALA A 18 4.89 11.87 0.68
N GLY A 19 4.41 10.76 0.10
CA GLY A 19 5.14 10.06 -0.94
C GLY A 19 6.22 9.13 -0.42
N ARG A 20 6.18 8.79 0.88
CA ARG A 20 7.17 7.90 1.46
C ARG A 20 6.66 6.47 1.42
N PHE A 21 7.58 5.56 1.15
CA PHE A 21 7.25 4.14 1.12
C PHE A 21 6.82 3.64 2.49
N CYS A 22 5.71 2.91 2.54
CA CYS A 22 5.20 2.34 3.78
C CYS A 22 5.44 0.84 3.83
N PHE A 23 4.90 0.10 2.87
CA PHE A 23 5.07 -1.35 2.84
C PHE A 23 4.67 -1.86 1.46
N SER A 24 4.94 -3.14 1.21
CA SER A 24 4.53 -3.79 -0.02
C SER A 24 3.63 -4.97 0.29
N ALA A 25 2.85 -5.40 -0.69
CA ALA A 25 1.94 -6.51 -0.56
C ALA A 25 1.85 -7.24 -1.89
N ASP A 26 1.30 -8.46 -1.86
CA ASP A 26 1.20 -9.26 -3.08
C ASP A 26 0.16 -8.71 -4.05
N ASN A 27 -0.90 -8.10 -3.53
CA ASN A 27 -1.95 -7.55 -4.37
C ASN A 27 -2.66 -6.43 -3.61
N GLU A 28 -3.56 -5.76 -4.32
CA GLU A 28 -4.25 -4.62 -3.74
C GLU A 28 -5.13 -5.00 -2.56
N ARG A 29 -5.76 -6.17 -2.63
CA ARG A 29 -6.63 -6.62 -1.54
C ARG A 29 -5.84 -6.73 -0.24
N GLU A 30 -4.65 -7.31 -0.31
CA GLU A 30 -3.82 -7.46 0.88
C GLU A 30 -3.34 -6.12 1.38
N ALA A 31 -3.01 -5.22 0.46
CA ALA A 31 -2.59 -3.88 0.85
C ALA A 31 -3.70 -3.16 1.61
N LEU A 32 -4.93 -3.25 1.11
CA LEU A 32 -6.06 -2.61 1.77
C LEU A 32 -6.33 -3.21 3.14
N ALA A 33 -6.19 -4.53 3.27
CA ALA A 33 -6.38 -5.20 4.55
C ALA A 33 -5.36 -4.71 5.57
N GLU A 34 -4.12 -4.55 5.15
CA GLU A 34 -3.07 -4.04 6.03
C GLU A 34 -3.36 -2.61 6.46
N LEU A 35 -3.82 -1.79 5.54
CA LEU A 35 -4.15 -0.41 5.87
C LEU A 35 -5.28 -0.34 6.88
N GLU A 36 -6.26 -1.23 6.76
CA GLU A 36 -7.35 -1.31 7.73
C GLU A 36 -6.84 -1.64 9.12
N GLN A 37 -5.92 -2.58 9.20
CA GLN A 37 -5.39 -3.00 10.49
C GLN A 37 -4.51 -1.92 11.12
N ALA A 38 -3.86 -1.12 10.30
CA ALA A 38 -2.97 -0.07 10.79
C ALA A 38 -3.74 1.14 11.30
N ALA A 39 -4.99 1.23 10.97
CA ALA A 39 -5.80 2.41 11.34
C ALA A 39 -6.15 2.44 12.82
#